data_39279f630bd5a0408afe98a95ecfd478
#
_entry.id   39279f630bd5a0408afe98a95ecfd478
#
_cell.length_a   1.000
_cell.length_b   1.000
_cell.length_c   1.000
_cell.angle_alpha   90.00
_cell.angle_beta   90.00
_cell.angle_gamma   90.00
#
_symmetry.space_group_name_H-M   'P 1'
#
loop_
_entity.id
_entity.type
_entity.pdbx_description
1 polymer ?
#
loop_
_entity_poly.entity_id
_entity_poly.type
_entity_poly.pdbx_seq_one_letter_code
_entity_poly.pdbx_strand_id
1 'polypeptide(L)'
;MQERHSDRERYFDEQARTTEKYYIPYIRKCCPELPQEVLEVGCGEGGNLFSFAQLGCSVTGVDIAAGRIAEARKFFAERGAEGTFIASDIFKLTELEHKFSLILVHDVTEHIDDKAGFLKGLKRYLAPGGVVFIAFPAWQMPFGGHQQIAHSKVVSHFPFLHLLPSPLYKGVLAAAGENEPTIRELMNIKHTRCPIEKFQAALYSTGYRVVDRQLYFINPHYETKFGLKPRKLYGSLSVLPYVRNFFSTSCFYLVQPERG
;
A
#
# COMPACT_ATOMS: atom_id res chain seq x y z
N MET A 1 1.03 10.78 -17.98
CA MET A 1 1.35 9.50 -17.27
C MET A 1 2.87 9.40 -17.20
N GLN A 2 3.44 9.12 -16.03
CA GLN A 2 4.88 8.91 -15.92
C GLN A 2 5.24 7.59 -16.63
N GLU A 3 6.31 7.55 -17.43
CA GLU A 3 6.77 6.35 -18.16
C GLU A 3 6.89 5.09 -17.30
N ARG A 4 7.15 5.26 -15.99
CA ARG A 4 7.22 4.19 -14.99
C ARG A 4 5.93 3.41 -14.75
N HIS A 5 4.76 4.01 -15.00
CA HIS A 5 3.49 3.28 -14.90
C HIS A 5 3.27 2.33 -16.07
N SER A 6 4.09 2.46 -17.13
CA SER A 6 4.13 1.55 -18.28
C SER A 6 5.24 0.51 -18.18
N ASP A 7 6.30 0.77 -17.41
CA ASP A 7 7.44 -0.16 -17.18
C ASP A 7 7.19 -0.99 -15.92
N ARG A 8 6.46 -2.09 -16.09
CA ARG A 8 6.05 -2.99 -15.02
C ARG A 8 7.22 -3.74 -14.38
N GLU A 9 8.20 -4.13 -15.17
CA GLU A 9 9.38 -4.84 -14.69
C GLU A 9 10.23 -3.95 -13.79
N ARG A 10 10.46 -2.72 -14.22
CA ARG A 10 11.14 -1.73 -13.38
C ARG A 10 10.43 -1.48 -12.08
N TYR A 11 9.09 -1.38 -12.09
CA TYR A 11 8.30 -1.18 -10.88
C TYR A 11 8.41 -2.37 -9.94
N PHE A 12 8.37 -3.60 -10.46
CA PHE A 12 8.63 -4.82 -9.71
C PHE A 12 9.98 -4.75 -8.98
N ASP A 13 11.07 -4.42 -9.69
CA ASP A 13 12.40 -4.33 -9.11
C ASP A 13 12.51 -3.20 -8.07
N GLU A 14 11.86 -2.06 -8.29
CA GLU A 14 11.79 -0.95 -7.34
C GLU A 14 11.08 -1.38 -6.04
N GLN A 15 9.99 -2.14 -6.14
CA GLN A 15 9.28 -2.70 -4.99
C GLN A 15 10.13 -3.74 -4.24
N ALA A 16 10.76 -4.68 -4.95
CA ALA A 16 11.62 -5.69 -4.35
C ALA A 16 12.75 -5.06 -3.54
N ARG A 17 13.48 -4.11 -4.12
CA ARG A 17 14.56 -3.38 -3.42
C ARG A 17 14.07 -2.59 -2.20
N THR A 18 12.89 -1.97 -2.31
CA THR A 18 12.30 -1.23 -1.20
C THR A 18 11.92 -2.17 -0.05
N THR A 19 11.35 -3.32 -0.39
CA THR A 19 10.96 -4.34 0.60
C THR A 19 12.16 -4.93 1.31
N GLU A 20 13.18 -5.32 0.58
CA GLU A 20 14.44 -5.84 1.15
C GLU A 20 15.08 -4.83 2.11
N LYS A 21 15.19 -3.56 1.68
CA LYS A 21 15.92 -2.53 2.41
C LYS A 21 15.13 -1.92 3.57
N TYR A 22 13.78 -1.88 3.50
CA TYR A 22 12.97 -1.12 4.45
C TYR A 22 11.84 -1.91 5.09
N TYR A 23 11.04 -2.71 4.34
CA TYR A 23 9.88 -3.37 4.93
C TYR A 23 10.29 -4.57 5.77
N ILE A 24 11.17 -5.43 5.25
CA ILE A 24 11.68 -6.59 6.00
C ILE A 24 12.39 -6.16 7.29
N PRO A 25 13.35 -5.19 7.28
CA PRO A 25 13.97 -4.72 8.51
C PRO A 25 12.99 -4.08 9.50
N TYR A 26 11.98 -3.37 9.02
CA TYR A 26 10.93 -2.79 9.86
C TYR A 26 10.09 -3.87 10.54
N ILE A 27 9.66 -4.88 9.79
CA ILE A 27 8.87 -6.00 10.31
C ILE A 27 9.70 -6.80 11.32
N ARG A 28 10.96 -7.12 11.00
CA ARG A 28 11.87 -7.89 11.87
C ARG A 28 12.22 -7.21 13.19
N LYS A 29 12.14 -5.90 13.27
CA LYS A 29 12.31 -5.16 14.51
C LYS A 29 11.28 -5.59 15.58
N CYS A 30 10.07 -5.95 15.19
CA CYS A 30 8.98 -6.33 16.07
C CYS A 30 8.68 -7.84 16.02
N CYS A 31 9.03 -8.49 14.91
CA CYS A 31 8.88 -9.91 14.65
C CYS A 31 10.22 -10.47 14.18
N PRO A 32 11.16 -10.82 15.11
CA PRO A 32 12.54 -11.19 14.76
C PRO A 32 12.64 -12.44 13.88
N GLU A 33 11.72 -13.40 14.05
CA GLU A 33 11.64 -14.59 13.22
C GLU A 33 11.03 -14.24 11.86
N LEU A 34 11.59 -14.84 10.79
CA LEU A 34 11.02 -14.69 9.46
C LEU A 34 9.64 -15.38 9.40
N PRO A 35 8.64 -14.71 8.82
CA PRO A 35 7.35 -15.36 8.58
C PRO A 35 7.54 -16.51 7.59
N GLN A 36 6.95 -17.67 7.88
CA GLN A 36 7.01 -18.81 6.94
C GLN A 36 6.03 -18.62 5.78
N GLU A 37 4.81 -18.20 6.09
CA GLU A 37 3.74 -17.98 5.14
C GLU A 37 3.41 -16.48 5.04
N VAL A 38 3.57 -15.90 3.86
CA VAL A 38 3.34 -14.48 3.58
C VAL A 38 2.25 -14.31 2.55
N LEU A 39 1.23 -13.52 2.88
CA LEU A 39 0.20 -13.08 1.94
C LEU A 39 0.40 -11.61 1.60
N GLU A 40 0.27 -11.23 0.34
CA GLU A 40 0.07 -9.83 -0.04
C GLU A 40 -1.29 -9.65 -0.70
N VAL A 41 -2.12 -8.77 -0.12
CA VAL A 41 -3.41 -8.37 -0.67
C VAL A 41 -3.23 -7.11 -1.50
N GLY A 42 -3.62 -7.17 -2.78
CA GLY A 42 -3.31 -6.13 -3.76
C GLY A 42 -1.86 -6.21 -4.20
N CYS A 43 -1.35 -7.41 -4.46
CA CYS A 43 0.07 -7.66 -4.73
C CYS A 43 0.59 -7.06 -6.04
N GLY A 44 -0.31 -6.64 -6.94
CA GLY A 44 0.08 -6.16 -8.26
C GLY A 44 0.98 -7.17 -8.98
N GLU A 45 2.16 -6.72 -9.39
CA GLU A 45 3.16 -7.52 -10.08
C GLU A 45 4.01 -8.41 -9.14
N GLY A 46 3.80 -8.34 -7.82
CA GLY A 46 4.45 -9.23 -6.84
C GLY A 46 5.84 -8.82 -6.38
N GLY A 47 6.29 -7.59 -6.69
CA GLY A 47 7.65 -7.14 -6.36
C GLY A 47 7.96 -7.19 -4.86
N ASN A 48 7.01 -6.84 -3.99
CA ASN A 48 7.22 -6.94 -2.53
C ASN A 48 7.40 -8.40 -2.09
N LEU A 49 6.60 -9.32 -2.62
CA LEU A 49 6.67 -10.75 -2.29
C LEU A 49 7.97 -11.40 -2.74
N PHE A 50 8.56 -10.91 -3.82
CA PHE A 50 9.80 -11.46 -4.34
C PHE A 50 10.93 -11.46 -3.31
N SER A 51 11.09 -10.39 -2.54
CA SER A 51 12.12 -10.33 -1.48
C SER A 51 11.86 -11.32 -0.34
N PHE A 52 10.61 -11.64 -0.02
CA PHE A 52 10.29 -12.68 0.94
C PHE A 52 10.53 -14.08 0.38
N ALA A 53 10.20 -14.32 -0.89
CA ALA A 53 10.49 -15.60 -1.55
C ALA A 53 12.00 -15.88 -1.58
N GLN A 54 12.84 -14.86 -1.85
CA GLN A 54 14.30 -15.00 -1.79
C GLN A 54 14.85 -15.34 -0.40
N LEU A 55 14.09 -15.03 0.66
CA LEU A 55 14.44 -15.43 2.03
C LEU A 55 13.89 -16.81 2.42
N GLY A 56 13.30 -17.55 1.47
CA GLY A 56 12.75 -18.88 1.70
C GLY A 56 11.33 -18.91 2.28
N CYS A 57 10.62 -17.77 2.30
CA CYS A 57 9.22 -17.74 2.70
C CYS A 57 8.33 -18.33 1.59
N SER A 58 7.26 -19.04 1.97
CA SER A 58 6.15 -19.37 1.09
C SER A 58 5.31 -18.12 0.86
N VAL A 59 5.14 -17.68 -0.39
CA VAL A 59 4.48 -16.43 -0.71
C VAL A 59 3.21 -16.63 -1.53
N THR A 60 2.16 -15.92 -1.17
CA THR A 60 0.89 -15.88 -1.90
C THR A 60 0.52 -14.42 -2.20
N GLY A 61 0.29 -14.12 -3.48
CA GLY A 61 -0.18 -12.82 -3.94
C GLY A 61 -1.61 -12.89 -4.45
N VAL A 62 -2.46 -11.97 -4.00
CA VAL A 62 -3.83 -11.84 -4.47
C VAL A 62 -4.06 -10.43 -4.99
N ASP A 63 -4.58 -10.31 -6.21
CA ASP A 63 -4.98 -9.04 -6.82
C ASP A 63 -6.22 -9.25 -7.70
N ILE A 64 -7.08 -8.24 -7.80
CA ILE A 64 -8.27 -8.28 -8.66
C ILE A 64 -7.91 -8.15 -10.15
N ALA A 65 -6.75 -7.58 -10.47
CA ALA A 65 -6.29 -7.32 -11.83
C ALA A 65 -5.57 -8.55 -12.41
N ALA A 66 -6.29 -9.36 -13.19
CA ALA A 66 -5.74 -10.58 -13.81
C ALA A 66 -4.46 -10.32 -14.64
N GLY A 67 -4.37 -9.16 -15.31
CA GLY A 67 -3.16 -8.78 -16.06
C GLY A 67 -1.93 -8.61 -15.16
N ARG A 68 -2.09 -8.01 -13.98
CA ARG A 68 -0.99 -7.87 -13.00
C ARG A 68 -0.55 -9.22 -12.45
N ILE A 69 -1.50 -10.11 -12.18
CA ILE A 69 -1.21 -11.49 -11.73
C ILE A 69 -0.44 -12.28 -12.80
N ALA A 70 -0.77 -12.09 -14.08
CA ALA A 70 -0.01 -12.70 -15.18
C ALA A 70 1.44 -12.20 -15.21
N GLU A 71 1.65 -10.89 -15.03
CA GLU A 71 3.00 -10.29 -14.93
C GLU A 71 3.75 -10.81 -13.69
N ALA A 72 3.09 -10.92 -12.53
CA ALA A 72 3.69 -11.45 -11.31
C ALA A 72 4.23 -12.88 -11.52
N ARG A 73 3.43 -13.76 -12.12
CA ARG A 73 3.84 -15.12 -12.45
C ARG A 73 5.04 -15.14 -13.41
N LYS A 74 5.00 -14.29 -14.44
CA LYS A 74 6.08 -14.15 -15.42
C LYS A 74 7.38 -13.71 -14.74
N PHE A 75 7.35 -12.63 -13.97
CA PHE A 75 8.54 -12.08 -13.32
C PHE A 75 9.16 -13.02 -12.30
N PHE A 76 8.34 -13.77 -11.56
CA PHE A 76 8.83 -14.80 -10.65
C PHE A 76 9.51 -15.92 -11.41
N ALA A 77 8.87 -16.46 -12.47
CA ALA A 77 9.44 -17.53 -13.30
C ALA A 77 10.77 -17.12 -13.94
N GLU A 78 10.86 -15.91 -14.51
CA GLU A 78 12.07 -15.35 -15.12
C GLU A 78 13.24 -15.19 -14.14
N ARG A 79 12.93 -15.02 -12.85
CA ARG A 79 13.92 -14.85 -11.77
C ARG A 79 14.14 -16.12 -10.95
N GLY A 80 13.56 -17.27 -11.37
CA GLY A 80 13.72 -18.55 -10.69
C GLY A 80 13.14 -18.60 -9.27
N ALA A 81 12.13 -17.79 -9.00
CA ALA A 81 11.44 -17.76 -7.72
C ALA A 81 10.07 -18.44 -7.80
N GLU A 82 9.62 -19.02 -6.70
CA GLU A 82 8.32 -19.66 -6.58
C GLU A 82 7.35 -18.78 -5.79
N GLY A 83 6.08 -18.79 -6.18
CA GLY A 83 5.00 -18.09 -5.49
C GLY A 83 3.64 -18.45 -6.05
N THR A 84 2.61 -18.36 -5.23
CA THR A 84 1.22 -18.55 -5.62
C THR A 84 0.57 -17.21 -5.93
N PHE A 85 0.04 -17.03 -7.14
CA PHE A 85 -0.61 -15.79 -7.56
C PHE A 85 -2.04 -16.03 -8.02
N ILE A 86 -3.02 -15.33 -7.41
CA ILE A 86 -4.45 -15.58 -7.62
C ILE A 86 -5.13 -14.27 -8.04
N ALA A 87 -5.76 -14.29 -9.22
CA ALA A 87 -6.57 -13.18 -9.70
C ALA A 87 -7.99 -13.27 -9.12
N SER A 88 -8.23 -12.63 -7.98
CA SER A 88 -9.52 -12.69 -7.28
C SER A 88 -9.68 -11.54 -6.28
N ASP A 89 -10.91 -11.33 -5.85
CA ASP A 89 -11.18 -10.62 -4.60
C ASP A 89 -10.79 -11.55 -3.44
N ILE A 90 -9.93 -11.06 -2.53
CA ILE A 90 -9.43 -11.83 -1.40
C ILE A 90 -10.58 -12.44 -0.58
N PHE A 91 -11.67 -11.73 -0.37
CA PHE A 91 -12.77 -12.18 0.47
C PHE A 91 -13.62 -13.31 -0.12
N LYS A 92 -13.33 -13.72 -1.35
CA LYS A 92 -13.92 -14.89 -2.00
C LYS A 92 -13.08 -16.17 -1.81
N LEU A 93 -11.87 -16.07 -1.26
CA LEU A 93 -10.90 -17.17 -1.16
C LEU A 93 -10.92 -17.75 0.26
N THR A 94 -11.81 -18.72 0.50
CA THR A 94 -11.95 -19.39 1.81
C THR A 94 -10.83 -20.42 2.09
N GLU A 95 -10.22 -20.96 1.06
CA GLU A 95 -9.12 -21.91 1.14
C GLU A 95 -7.81 -21.32 1.69
N LEU A 96 -7.72 -19.99 1.79
CA LEU A 96 -6.57 -19.28 2.33
C LEU A 96 -6.70 -18.94 3.82
N GLU A 97 -7.80 -19.30 4.47
CA GLU A 97 -8.05 -18.94 5.88
C GLU A 97 -7.03 -19.56 6.83
N HIS A 98 -6.66 -18.80 7.88
CA HIS A 98 -5.79 -19.20 8.99
C HIS A 98 -4.39 -19.69 8.60
N LYS A 99 -3.84 -19.25 7.47
CA LYS A 99 -2.57 -19.73 6.95
C LYS A 99 -1.39 -18.81 7.23
N PHE A 100 -1.59 -17.47 7.20
CA PHE A 100 -0.49 -16.54 7.05
C PHE A 100 0.00 -15.98 8.38
N SER A 101 1.30 -16.10 8.62
CA SER A 101 1.99 -15.46 9.74
C SER A 101 2.23 -13.96 9.49
N LEU A 102 2.27 -13.54 8.21
CA LEU A 102 2.35 -12.15 7.81
C LEU A 102 1.41 -11.86 6.64
N ILE A 103 0.61 -10.81 6.78
CA ILE A 103 -0.14 -10.22 5.66
C ILE A 103 0.46 -8.86 5.33
N LEU A 104 0.77 -8.63 4.06
CA LEU A 104 1.18 -7.33 3.51
C LEU A 104 -0.02 -6.66 2.85
N VAL A 105 -0.19 -5.36 3.12
CA VAL A 105 -1.17 -4.47 2.47
C VAL A 105 -0.44 -3.18 2.13
N HIS A 106 -0.02 -3.03 0.88
CA HIS A 106 0.78 -1.89 0.44
C HIS A 106 0.05 -1.11 -0.66
N ASP A 107 -0.20 0.17 -0.42
CA ASP A 107 -0.91 1.09 -1.34
C ASP A 107 -2.28 0.54 -1.81
N VAL A 108 -3.05 -0.05 -0.88
CA VAL A 108 -4.39 -0.60 -1.10
C VAL A 108 -5.44 0.13 -0.26
N THR A 109 -5.10 0.47 0.98
CA THR A 109 -6.06 0.98 1.98
C THR A 109 -6.74 2.27 1.55
N GLU A 110 -6.05 3.11 0.77
CA GLU A 110 -6.57 4.36 0.24
C GLU A 110 -7.62 4.17 -0.86
N HIS A 111 -7.69 2.97 -1.43
CA HIS A 111 -8.68 2.60 -2.45
C HIS A 111 -9.92 1.90 -1.86
N ILE A 112 -9.88 1.52 -0.60
CA ILE A 112 -10.96 0.81 0.09
C ILE A 112 -11.91 1.81 0.75
N ASP A 113 -13.19 1.73 0.46
CA ASP A 113 -14.20 2.59 1.10
C ASP A 113 -14.51 2.14 2.53
N ASP A 114 -14.93 0.89 2.71
CA ASP A 114 -15.14 0.27 4.02
C ASP A 114 -13.82 -0.31 4.59
N LYS A 115 -13.01 0.56 5.16
CA LYS A 115 -11.74 0.18 5.78
C LYS A 115 -11.91 -0.74 6.98
N ALA A 116 -12.99 -0.56 7.74
CA ALA A 116 -13.26 -1.39 8.91
C ALA A 116 -13.65 -2.81 8.49
N GLY A 117 -14.55 -2.95 7.51
CA GLY A 117 -14.91 -4.26 6.95
C GLY A 117 -13.71 -4.97 6.34
N PHE A 118 -12.87 -4.23 5.58
CA PHE A 118 -11.63 -4.76 5.02
C PHE A 118 -10.68 -5.31 6.11
N LEU A 119 -10.37 -4.50 7.13
CA LEU A 119 -9.49 -4.89 8.23
C LEU A 119 -10.06 -6.06 9.03
N LYS A 120 -11.36 -6.05 9.31
CA LYS A 120 -12.04 -7.17 9.98
C LYS A 120 -11.93 -8.45 9.15
N GLY A 121 -12.12 -8.36 7.84
CA GLY A 121 -12.02 -9.49 6.92
C GLY A 121 -10.60 -10.10 6.86
N LEU A 122 -9.54 -9.29 6.96
CA LEU A 122 -8.16 -9.78 6.94
C LEU A 122 -7.83 -10.75 8.09
N LYS A 123 -8.51 -10.63 9.23
CA LYS A 123 -8.30 -11.52 10.38
C LYS A 123 -8.50 -13.01 10.05
N ARG A 124 -9.38 -13.31 9.08
CA ARG A 124 -9.67 -14.70 8.66
C ARG A 124 -8.44 -15.42 8.10
N TYR A 125 -7.53 -14.68 7.48
CA TYR A 125 -6.36 -15.23 6.80
C TYR A 125 -5.14 -15.38 7.71
N LEU A 126 -5.16 -14.71 8.87
CA LEU A 126 -4.05 -14.77 9.83
C LEU A 126 -4.00 -16.11 10.55
N ALA A 127 -2.81 -16.70 10.60
CA ALA A 127 -2.49 -17.76 11.54
C ALA A 127 -2.51 -17.22 12.99
N PRO A 128 -2.63 -18.10 14.00
CA PRO A 128 -2.50 -17.68 15.40
C PRO A 128 -1.20 -16.90 15.64
N GLY A 129 -1.32 -15.70 16.21
CA GLY A 129 -0.16 -14.82 16.45
C GLY A 129 0.34 -14.04 15.23
N GLY A 130 -0.28 -14.23 14.07
CA GLY A 130 0.09 -13.52 12.85
C GLY A 130 -0.10 -12.00 12.94
N VAL A 131 0.60 -11.28 12.06
CA VAL A 131 0.63 -9.82 12.01
C VAL A 131 0.26 -9.31 10.62
N VAL A 132 -0.21 -8.07 10.56
CA VAL A 132 -0.44 -7.37 9.28
C VAL A 132 0.49 -6.17 9.20
N PHE A 133 1.29 -6.10 8.15
CA PHE A 133 2.03 -4.90 7.77
C PHE A 133 1.20 -4.11 6.76
N ILE A 134 0.92 -2.85 7.09
CA ILE A 134 0.12 -1.95 6.26
C ILE A 134 0.95 -0.71 5.95
N ALA A 135 1.09 -0.38 4.67
CA ALA A 135 1.75 0.83 4.24
C ALA A 135 0.86 1.60 3.26
N PHE A 136 0.68 2.90 3.49
CA PHE A 136 -0.14 3.78 2.65
C PHE A 136 0.30 5.24 2.75
N PRO A 137 0.09 6.07 1.70
CA PRO A 137 0.28 7.52 1.78
C PRO A 137 -0.88 8.17 2.52
N ALA A 138 -0.59 9.13 3.42
CA ALA A 138 -1.65 9.89 4.06
C ALA A 138 -2.39 10.76 3.04
N TRP A 139 -3.73 10.81 3.13
CA TRP A 139 -4.55 11.53 2.16
C TRP A 139 -4.13 12.98 1.93
N GLN A 140 -3.79 13.73 2.99
CA GLN A 140 -3.47 15.15 2.90
C GLN A 140 -2.03 15.45 2.47
N MET A 141 -1.18 14.44 2.24
CA MET A 141 0.17 14.70 1.74
C MET A 141 0.13 15.31 0.33
N PRO A 142 1.20 15.99 -0.16
CA PRO A 142 1.15 16.77 -1.40
C PRO A 142 0.53 16.08 -2.62
N PHE A 143 0.70 14.77 -2.72
CA PHE A 143 0.21 13.95 -3.84
C PHE A 143 -0.67 12.78 -3.37
N GLY A 144 -1.31 12.89 -2.21
CA GLY A 144 -2.16 11.84 -1.64
C GLY A 144 -3.40 11.49 -2.46
N GLY A 145 -3.79 12.36 -3.39
CA GLY A 145 -4.86 12.11 -4.35
C GLY A 145 -4.44 11.39 -5.62
N HIS A 146 -3.19 10.91 -5.71
CA HIS A 146 -2.63 10.19 -6.86
C HIS A 146 -2.71 10.94 -8.19
N GLN A 147 -2.79 12.27 -8.15
CA GLN A 147 -2.90 13.10 -9.36
C GLN A 147 -1.72 12.97 -10.33
N GLN A 148 -0.64 12.27 -9.94
CA GLN A 148 0.47 11.94 -10.84
C GLN A 148 0.07 11.01 -11.99
N ILE A 149 -1.08 10.32 -11.90
CA ILE A 149 -1.61 9.52 -13.02
C ILE A 149 -2.23 10.38 -14.12
N ALA A 150 -2.51 11.67 -13.86
CA ALA A 150 -3.04 12.59 -14.83
C ALA A 150 -2.10 12.76 -16.03
N HIS A 151 -2.67 12.96 -17.22
CA HIS A 151 -1.91 13.21 -18.46
C HIS A 151 -1.38 14.64 -18.52
N SER A 152 -2.14 15.59 -17.99
CA SER A 152 -1.73 16.99 -17.88
C SER A 152 -0.52 17.14 -16.97
N LYS A 153 0.58 17.71 -17.51
CA LYS A 153 1.78 18.02 -16.72
C LYS A 153 1.49 18.98 -15.57
N VAL A 154 0.57 19.91 -15.73
CA VAL A 154 0.17 20.86 -14.68
C VAL A 154 -0.51 20.09 -13.54
N VAL A 155 -1.55 19.33 -13.81
CA VAL A 155 -2.29 18.57 -12.81
C VAL A 155 -1.39 17.56 -12.10
N SER A 156 -0.59 16.78 -12.85
CA SER A 156 0.25 15.73 -12.31
C SER A 156 1.38 16.22 -11.39
N HIS A 157 1.78 17.49 -11.50
CA HIS A 157 2.86 18.07 -10.70
C HIS A 157 2.40 19.12 -9.67
N PHE A 158 1.11 19.50 -9.68
CA PHE A 158 0.61 20.51 -8.74
C PHE A 158 0.23 19.85 -7.39
N PRO A 159 0.95 20.15 -6.29
CA PRO A 159 0.69 19.54 -4.99
C PRO A 159 -0.65 20.00 -4.41
N PHE A 160 -1.28 19.16 -3.60
CA PHE A 160 -2.51 19.45 -2.84
C PHE A 160 -3.77 19.70 -3.68
N LEU A 161 -3.71 19.57 -5.01
CA LEU A 161 -4.86 19.83 -5.90
C LEU A 161 -6.09 18.99 -5.53
N HIS A 162 -5.87 17.76 -5.10
CA HIS A 162 -6.91 16.83 -4.65
C HIS A 162 -7.67 17.31 -3.39
N LEU A 163 -7.15 18.28 -2.63
CA LEU A 163 -7.81 18.82 -1.45
C LEU A 163 -8.92 19.83 -1.79
N LEU A 164 -8.98 20.32 -3.02
CA LEU A 164 -10.08 21.18 -3.49
C LEU A 164 -11.44 20.51 -3.26
N PRO A 165 -12.51 21.26 -3.02
CA PRO A 165 -13.88 20.72 -3.04
C PRO A 165 -14.15 19.90 -4.31
N SER A 166 -14.90 18.81 -4.18
CA SER A 166 -15.09 17.84 -5.29
C SER A 166 -15.55 18.46 -6.60
N PRO A 167 -16.51 19.42 -6.65
CA PRO A 167 -16.89 20.05 -7.90
C PRO A 167 -15.76 20.84 -8.55
N LEU A 168 -14.97 21.59 -7.74
CA LEU A 168 -13.83 22.36 -8.23
C LEU A 168 -12.71 21.45 -8.73
N TYR A 169 -12.39 20.37 -7.99
CA TYR A 169 -11.38 19.42 -8.41
C TYR A 169 -11.75 18.76 -9.74
N LYS A 170 -13.01 18.28 -9.87
CA LYS A 170 -13.51 17.72 -11.12
C LYS A 170 -13.45 18.74 -12.28
N GLY A 171 -13.82 19.99 -12.01
CA GLY A 171 -13.76 21.07 -13.00
C GLY A 171 -12.33 21.36 -13.48
N VAL A 172 -11.34 21.38 -12.55
CA VAL A 172 -9.93 21.54 -12.90
C VAL A 172 -9.42 20.40 -13.76
N LEU A 173 -9.76 19.13 -13.41
CA LEU A 173 -9.38 17.96 -14.20
C LEU A 173 -9.94 18.01 -15.62
N ALA A 174 -11.24 18.36 -15.76
CA ALA A 174 -11.90 18.49 -17.06
C ALA A 174 -11.29 19.64 -17.89
N ALA A 175 -11.06 20.82 -17.28
CA ALA A 175 -10.42 21.96 -17.94
C ALA A 175 -8.98 21.68 -18.38
N ALA A 176 -8.28 20.78 -17.67
CA ALA A 176 -6.93 20.34 -18.03
C ALA A 176 -6.92 19.28 -19.15
N GLY A 177 -8.07 18.87 -19.67
CA GLY A 177 -8.20 17.90 -20.76
C GLY A 177 -8.05 16.45 -20.34
N GLU A 178 -8.26 16.13 -19.04
CA GLU A 178 -8.24 14.73 -18.61
C GLU A 178 -9.44 13.94 -19.16
N ASN A 179 -9.19 12.69 -19.52
CA ASN A 179 -10.26 11.81 -20.00
C ASN A 179 -11.16 11.33 -18.84
N GLU A 180 -12.40 10.94 -19.16
CA GLU A 180 -13.38 10.48 -18.16
C GLU A 180 -12.90 9.30 -17.29
N PRO A 181 -12.19 8.27 -17.80
CA PRO A 181 -11.63 7.22 -16.94
C PRO A 181 -10.67 7.76 -15.87
N THR A 182 -9.75 8.65 -16.24
CA THR A 182 -8.79 9.27 -15.29
C THR A 182 -9.52 10.14 -14.26
N ILE A 183 -10.49 10.95 -14.70
CA ILE A 183 -11.31 11.76 -13.79
C ILE A 183 -12.05 10.87 -12.80
N ARG A 184 -12.67 9.80 -13.27
CA ARG A 184 -13.41 8.85 -12.42
C ARG A 184 -12.50 8.20 -11.40
N GLU A 185 -11.32 7.76 -11.80
CA GLU A 185 -10.33 7.16 -10.90
C GLU A 185 -9.88 8.14 -9.81
N LEU A 186 -9.47 9.36 -10.19
CA LEU A 186 -9.06 10.39 -9.24
C LEU A 186 -10.18 10.81 -8.28
N MET A 187 -11.41 10.88 -8.76
CA MET A 187 -12.59 11.18 -7.93
C MET A 187 -12.92 10.02 -6.99
N ASN A 188 -12.73 8.77 -7.41
CA ASN A 188 -12.89 7.60 -6.55
C ASN A 188 -11.84 7.58 -5.42
N ILE A 189 -10.57 7.82 -5.73
CA ILE A 189 -9.50 7.94 -4.72
C ILE A 189 -9.83 9.07 -3.72
N LYS A 190 -10.37 10.19 -4.21
CA LYS A 190 -10.83 11.26 -3.33
C LYS A 190 -11.99 10.84 -2.43
N HIS A 191 -12.90 10.00 -2.90
CA HIS A 191 -14.00 9.46 -2.09
C HIS A 191 -13.49 8.50 -1.01
N THR A 192 -12.67 7.54 -1.41
CA THR A 192 -12.15 6.49 -0.51
C THR A 192 -11.09 6.99 0.48
N ARG A 193 -10.41 8.06 0.19
CA ARG A 193 -9.35 8.76 0.97
C ARG A 193 -8.99 8.15 2.33
N CYS A 194 -7.69 8.07 2.64
CA CYS A 194 -7.21 7.47 3.87
C CYS A 194 -6.40 8.46 4.75
N PRO A 195 -7.05 9.37 5.50
CA PRO A 195 -6.37 10.09 6.58
C PRO A 195 -5.92 9.12 7.68
N ILE A 196 -4.81 9.41 8.34
CA ILE A 196 -4.26 8.58 9.43
C ILE A 196 -5.31 8.34 10.52
N GLU A 197 -6.08 9.34 10.90
CA GLU A 197 -7.11 9.25 11.93
C GLU A 197 -8.26 8.32 11.54
N LYS A 198 -8.72 8.38 10.27
CA LYS A 198 -9.75 7.47 9.75
C LYS A 198 -9.25 6.03 9.77
N PHE A 199 -8.00 5.80 9.37
CA PHE A 199 -7.37 4.50 9.40
C PHE A 199 -7.23 3.96 10.83
N GLN A 200 -6.74 4.77 11.77
CA GLN A 200 -6.60 4.37 13.17
C GLN A 200 -7.95 4.07 13.82
N ALA A 201 -8.99 4.87 13.55
CA ALA A 201 -10.34 4.58 14.02
C ALA A 201 -10.85 3.23 13.52
N ALA A 202 -10.61 2.90 12.24
CA ALA A 202 -10.95 1.60 11.68
C ALA A 202 -10.17 0.44 12.32
N LEU A 203 -8.87 0.61 12.60
CA LEU A 203 -8.08 -0.39 13.33
C LEU A 203 -8.67 -0.68 14.71
N TYR A 204 -8.89 0.36 15.53
CA TYR A 204 -9.38 0.20 16.89
C TYR A 204 -10.81 -0.38 16.93
N SER A 205 -11.70 0.09 16.04
CA SER A 205 -13.08 -0.43 15.98
C SER A 205 -13.16 -1.90 15.57
N THR A 206 -12.10 -2.42 14.94
CA THR A 206 -12.04 -3.82 14.51
C THR A 206 -11.18 -4.70 15.42
N GLY A 207 -10.75 -4.19 16.59
CA GLY A 207 -9.99 -4.96 17.57
C GLY A 207 -8.59 -5.36 17.04
N TYR A 208 -7.89 -4.41 16.44
CA TYR A 208 -6.47 -4.50 16.20
C TYR A 208 -5.70 -3.63 17.19
N ARG A 209 -4.62 -4.14 17.73
CA ARG A 209 -3.60 -3.35 18.42
C ARG A 209 -2.48 -2.95 17.47
N VAL A 210 -1.98 -1.75 17.61
CA VAL A 210 -0.79 -1.28 16.89
C VAL A 210 0.46 -1.77 17.63
N VAL A 211 1.23 -2.65 16.97
CA VAL A 211 2.51 -3.16 17.50
C VAL A 211 3.60 -2.11 17.33
N ASP A 212 3.70 -1.52 16.13
CA ASP A 212 4.59 -0.39 15.85
C ASP A 212 3.99 0.50 14.75
N ARG A 213 4.35 1.77 14.78
CA ARG A 213 3.97 2.75 13.79
C ARG A 213 5.16 3.62 13.42
N GLN A 214 5.44 3.74 12.13
CA GLN A 214 6.44 4.67 11.63
C GLN A 214 5.87 5.55 10.52
N LEU A 215 5.90 6.85 10.72
CA LEU A 215 5.53 7.83 9.69
C LEU A 215 6.80 8.34 8.99
N TYR A 216 6.73 8.50 7.67
CA TYR A 216 7.85 8.99 6.86
C TYR A 216 7.50 10.32 6.20
N PHE A 217 8.41 11.30 6.37
CA PHE A 217 8.40 12.55 5.62
C PHE A 217 8.87 12.32 4.18
N ILE A 218 9.92 11.51 4.00
CA ILE A 218 10.36 11.02 2.68
C ILE A 218 10.16 9.51 2.68
N ASN A 219 9.21 9.05 1.83
CA ASN A 219 8.85 7.65 1.65
C ASN A 219 10.11 6.80 1.33
N PRO A 220 10.33 5.65 1.98
CA PRO A 220 11.41 4.73 1.64
C PRO A 220 11.47 4.34 0.16
N HIS A 221 10.34 4.18 -0.50
CA HIS A 221 10.27 3.92 -1.94
C HIS A 221 10.88 5.04 -2.80
N TYR A 222 10.94 6.27 -2.29
CA TYR A 222 11.55 7.40 -3.03
C TYR A 222 13.07 7.30 -3.14
N GLU A 223 13.74 6.46 -2.35
CA GLU A 223 15.16 6.21 -2.57
C GLU A 223 15.40 5.41 -3.85
N THR A 224 14.65 4.32 -4.03
CA THR A 224 14.71 3.51 -5.25
C THR A 224 14.18 4.27 -6.46
N LYS A 225 13.15 5.07 -6.26
CA LYS A 225 12.46 5.79 -7.35
C LYS A 225 13.17 7.07 -7.79
N PHE A 226 13.73 7.84 -6.85
CA PHE A 226 14.24 9.21 -7.09
C PHE A 226 15.63 9.45 -6.49
N GLY A 227 16.25 8.47 -5.83
CA GLY A 227 17.52 8.66 -5.11
C GLY A 227 17.39 9.49 -3.83
N LEU A 228 16.17 9.74 -3.34
CA LEU A 228 15.91 10.54 -2.15
C LEU A 228 16.00 9.68 -0.89
N LYS A 229 17.01 9.94 -0.04
CA LYS A 229 17.18 9.21 1.23
C LYS A 229 15.92 9.33 2.11
N PRO A 230 15.39 8.20 2.60
CA PRO A 230 14.23 8.20 3.49
C PRO A 230 14.44 9.05 4.73
N ARG A 231 13.40 9.74 5.13
CA ARG A 231 13.38 10.49 6.39
C ARG A 231 12.10 10.18 7.16
N LYS A 232 12.26 9.76 8.40
CA LYS A 232 11.15 9.63 9.33
C LYS A 232 10.55 11.00 9.60
N LEU A 233 9.24 11.03 9.83
CA LEU A 233 8.59 12.25 10.30
C LEU A 233 9.10 12.60 11.69
N TYR A 234 9.42 13.86 11.90
CA TYR A 234 9.94 14.35 13.17
C TYR A 234 8.97 14.08 14.33
N GLY A 235 9.50 13.67 15.49
CA GLY A 235 8.69 13.16 16.60
C GLY A 235 7.56 14.08 17.04
N SER A 236 7.83 15.38 17.18
CA SER A 236 6.80 16.40 17.53
C SER A 236 5.69 16.52 16.50
N LEU A 237 5.99 16.39 15.20
CA LEU A 237 4.98 16.41 14.14
C LEU A 237 4.21 15.11 14.06
N SER A 238 4.86 13.98 14.35
CA SER A 238 4.25 12.64 14.26
C SER A 238 3.12 12.41 15.28
N VAL A 239 3.14 13.16 16.38
CA VAL A 239 2.12 13.06 17.44
C VAL A 239 0.96 14.07 17.27
N LEU A 240 1.08 15.06 16.37
CA LEU A 240 0.03 16.07 16.13
C LEU A 240 -1.06 15.49 15.21
N PRO A 241 -2.26 15.20 15.74
CA PRO A 241 -3.36 14.69 14.92
C PRO A 241 -3.69 15.68 13.79
N TYR A 242 -4.14 15.14 12.66
CA TYR A 242 -4.50 15.84 11.43
C TYR A 242 -3.33 16.59 10.76
N VAL A 243 -2.47 17.29 11.50
CA VAL A 243 -1.30 18.02 10.95
C VAL A 243 -0.29 17.04 10.35
N ARG A 244 -0.02 15.92 11.02
CA ARG A 244 0.92 14.89 10.55
C ARG A 244 0.58 14.34 9.16
N ASN A 245 -0.70 14.36 8.76
CA ASN A 245 -1.12 13.88 7.45
C ASN A 245 -0.49 14.66 6.29
N PHE A 246 -0.29 15.96 6.44
CA PHE A 246 0.30 16.82 5.40
C PHE A 246 1.77 16.51 5.13
N PHE A 247 2.43 15.88 6.11
CA PHE A 247 3.87 15.60 6.09
C PHE A 247 4.19 14.10 6.01
N SER A 248 3.17 13.23 5.96
CA SER A 248 3.36 11.78 5.91
C SER A 248 3.19 11.25 4.49
N THR A 249 4.31 11.12 3.77
CA THR A 249 4.32 10.55 2.41
C THR A 249 4.21 9.03 2.40
N SER A 250 4.45 8.39 3.54
CA SER A 250 4.15 6.97 3.79
C SER A 250 3.95 6.73 5.29
N CYS A 251 2.97 5.90 5.59
CA CYS A 251 2.61 5.49 6.95
C CYS A 251 2.79 3.98 7.05
N PHE A 252 3.76 3.52 7.85
CA PHE A 252 3.94 2.10 8.14
C PHE A 252 3.25 1.77 9.46
N TYR A 253 2.44 0.73 9.43
CA TYR A 253 1.81 0.14 10.59
C TYR A 253 2.11 -1.36 10.63
N LEU A 254 2.54 -1.85 11.76
CA LEU A 254 2.52 -3.26 12.10
C LEU A 254 1.42 -3.46 13.13
N VAL A 255 0.42 -4.27 12.80
CA VAL A 255 -0.76 -4.45 13.65
C VAL A 255 -1.03 -5.94 13.88
N GLN A 256 -1.66 -6.24 14.98
CA GLN A 256 -2.03 -7.59 15.37
C GLN A 256 -3.44 -7.61 15.95
N PRO A 257 -4.26 -8.62 15.66
CA PRO A 257 -5.52 -8.79 16.35
C PRO A 257 -5.33 -8.81 17.87
N GLU A 258 -6.18 -8.11 18.61
CA GLU A 258 -6.23 -8.25 20.06
C GLU A 258 -6.57 -9.71 20.39
N ARG A 259 -5.93 -10.25 21.43
CA ARG A 259 -6.30 -11.57 21.94
C ARG A 259 -7.67 -11.44 22.58
N GLY A 260 -8.65 -12.18 22.06
CA GLY A 260 -9.97 -12.31 22.67
C GLY A 260 -9.90 -13.03 24.00
#